data_b352efd7abc62156667ea283661580de
#
_entry.id   b352efd7abc62156667ea283661580de
#
_cell.length_a   1.000
_cell.length_b   1.000
_cell.length_c   1.000
_cell.angle_alpha   90.00
_cell.angle_beta   90.00
_cell.angle_gamma   90.00
#
_symmetry.space_group_name_H-M   'P 1'
#
loop_
_entity.id
_entity.type
_entity.pdbx_description
1 polymer ?
#
loop_
_entity_poly.entity_id
_entity_poly.type
_entity_poly.pdbx_seq_one_letter_code
_entity_poly.pdbx_strand_id
1 'polypeptide(L)'
;ICSSACLGGEIPQLIMSGDIEGAERRAGMYSDIMGKGNFFLEVQSNSIPEQALVNKTLVEMSKKLDLPLIATNDSHYMKQSDAEWHDILLCVQTGSLVSDERRYRFQGNDYYFRSPEEMWAIFGNDLPESLINTQRIADRCSVKLKMGHYYLPEFPLPEGETLTTHLRRMAAEGLRRRLKTENPPQNYLERLEYE
;
A
#
# COMPACT_ATOMS: atom_id res chain seq x y z
N ILE A 1 6.20 5.20 -12.42
CA ILE A 1 4.80 4.95 -12.81
C ILE A 1 3.96 4.91 -11.55
N CYS A 2 2.76 5.47 -11.61
CA CYS A 2 1.83 5.58 -10.48
C CYS A 2 0.39 5.37 -10.97
N SER A 3 -0.51 4.95 -10.06
CA SER A 3 -1.94 4.83 -10.33
C SER A 3 -2.77 5.49 -9.22
N SER A 4 -4.08 5.67 -9.46
CA SER A 4 -5.02 6.24 -8.49
C SER A 4 -5.35 5.31 -7.32
N ALA A 5 -4.84 4.09 -7.32
CA ALA A 5 -5.07 3.03 -6.32
C ALA A 5 -6.53 2.58 -6.16
N CYS A 6 -6.82 1.78 -5.12
CA CYS A 6 -8.14 1.23 -4.79
C CYS A 6 -9.06 2.29 -4.14
N LEU A 7 -10.21 1.87 -3.63
CA LEU A 7 -11.17 2.77 -2.95
C LEU A 7 -10.56 3.59 -1.80
N GLY A 8 -9.47 3.12 -1.19
CA GLY A 8 -8.71 3.86 -0.18
C GLY A 8 -7.83 4.99 -0.73
N GLY A 9 -7.65 5.08 -2.05
CA GLY A 9 -6.86 6.12 -2.70
C GLY A 9 -7.51 7.50 -2.61
N GLU A 10 -6.71 8.55 -2.69
CA GLU A 10 -7.19 9.94 -2.54
C GLU A 10 -8.24 10.31 -3.60
N ILE A 11 -8.01 9.95 -4.88
CA ILE A 11 -8.95 10.24 -5.96
C ILE A 11 -10.27 9.49 -5.79
N PRO A 12 -10.30 8.15 -5.56
CA PRO A 12 -11.54 7.45 -5.23
C PRO A 12 -12.28 7.99 -4.01
N GLN A 13 -11.58 8.40 -2.96
CA GLN A 13 -12.19 9.01 -1.77
C GLN A 13 -12.88 10.33 -2.09
N LEU A 14 -12.28 11.19 -2.91
CA LEU A 14 -12.90 12.43 -3.38
C LEU A 14 -14.15 12.15 -4.22
N ILE A 15 -14.10 11.15 -5.12
CA ILE A 15 -15.26 10.73 -5.90
C ILE A 15 -16.40 10.27 -4.98
N MET A 16 -16.12 9.40 -4.00
CA MET A 16 -17.12 8.90 -3.07
C MET A 16 -17.73 9.99 -2.18
N SER A 17 -16.96 11.03 -1.87
CA SER A 17 -17.47 12.21 -1.14
C SER A 17 -18.26 13.20 -2.01
N GLY A 18 -18.31 12.99 -3.34
CA GLY A 18 -18.97 13.86 -4.29
C GLY A 18 -18.13 15.04 -4.79
N ASP A 19 -16.87 15.17 -4.38
CA ASP A 19 -15.95 16.22 -4.85
C ASP A 19 -15.25 15.80 -6.15
N ILE A 20 -16.01 15.77 -7.24
CA ILE A 20 -15.51 15.37 -8.56
C ILE A 20 -14.46 16.36 -9.08
N GLU A 21 -14.67 17.66 -8.87
CA GLU A 21 -13.69 18.66 -9.28
C GLU A 21 -12.37 18.52 -8.50
N GLY A 22 -12.44 18.22 -7.21
CA GLY A 22 -11.27 17.90 -6.40
C GLY A 22 -10.53 16.67 -6.90
N ALA A 23 -11.25 15.60 -7.28
CA ALA A 23 -10.69 14.40 -7.87
C ALA A 23 -9.96 14.70 -9.19
N GLU A 24 -10.57 15.50 -10.08
CA GLU A 24 -9.96 15.91 -11.34
C GLU A 24 -8.68 16.74 -11.12
N ARG A 25 -8.73 17.75 -10.24
CA ARG A 25 -7.55 18.53 -9.90
C ARG A 25 -6.41 17.67 -9.36
N ARG A 26 -6.76 16.69 -8.51
CA ARG A 26 -5.76 15.79 -7.92
C ARG A 26 -5.17 14.85 -8.97
N ALA A 27 -5.98 14.31 -9.87
CA ALA A 27 -5.50 13.49 -10.99
C ALA A 27 -4.55 14.26 -11.92
N GLY A 28 -4.89 15.51 -12.25
CA GLY A 28 -4.01 16.39 -13.01
C GLY A 28 -2.68 16.64 -12.31
N MET A 29 -2.71 16.95 -11.01
CA MET A 29 -1.50 17.16 -10.21
C MET A 29 -0.59 15.92 -10.19
N TYR A 30 -1.15 14.71 -10.00
CA TYR A 30 -0.35 13.48 -10.04
C TYR A 30 0.22 13.22 -11.43
N SER A 31 -0.53 13.50 -12.50
CA SER A 31 -0.04 13.41 -13.87
C SER A 31 1.14 14.35 -14.11
N ASP A 32 1.07 15.60 -13.62
CA ASP A 32 2.16 16.58 -13.75
C ASP A 32 3.42 16.14 -12.97
N ILE A 33 3.25 15.64 -11.73
CA ILE A 33 4.36 15.16 -10.90
C ILE A 33 5.05 13.94 -11.55
N MET A 34 4.26 13.00 -12.08
CA MET A 34 4.79 11.76 -12.64
C MET A 34 5.29 11.91 -14.07
N GLY A 35 4.85 12.96 -14.76
CA GLY A 35 5.08 13.20 -16.18
C GLY A 35 4.12 12.41 -17.08
N LYS A 36 3.95 12.89 -18.30
CA LYS A 36 2.97 12.36 -19.27
C LYS A 36 3.13 10.86 -19.50
N GLY A 37 2.04 10.12 -19.39
CA GLY A 37 1.99 8.66 -19.61
C GLY A 37 2.55 7.80 -18.46
N ASN A 38 2.81 8.38 -17.29
CA ASN A 38 3.29 7.68 -16.11
C ASN A 38 2.28 7.65 -14.96
N PHE A 39 1.14 8.31 -15.10
CA PHE A 39 0.04 8.25 -14.16
C PHE A 39 -1.20 7.61 -14.81
N PHE A 40 -1.83 6.68 -14.11
CA PHE A 40 -2.97 5.89 -14.60
C PHE A 40 -4.14 6.01 -13.62
N LEU A 41 -5.36 6.13 -14.17
CA LEU A 41 -6.57 5.97 -13.38
C LEU A 41 -6.89 4.47 -13.29
N GLU A 42 -7.07 3.96 -12.07
CA GLU A 42 -7.16 2.53 -11.79
C GLU A 42 -8.61 2.09 -11.59
N VAL A 43 -9.08 1.18 -12.44
CA VAL A 43 -10.39 0.56 -12.33
C VAL A 43 -10.26 -0.85 -11.78
N GLN A 44 -11.21 -1.26 -10.92
CA GLN A 44 -11.23 -2.56 -10.25
C GLN A 44 -12.62 -3.18 -10.30
N SER A 45 -12.71 -4.49 -10.06
CA SER A 45 -13.98 -5.22 -9.98
C SER A 45 -14.00 -6.14 -8.76
N ASN A 46 -14.60 -5.69 -7.67
CA ASN A 46 -14.61 -6.39 -6.38
C ASN A 46 -16.02 -6.45 -5.76
N SER A 47 -17.08 -6.44 -6.57
CA SER A 47 -18.48 -6.58 -6.13
C SER A 47 -18.96 -5.58 -5.07
N ILE A 48 -18.25 -4.46 -4.90
CA ILE A 48 -18.64 -3.37 -3.99
C ILE A 48 -19.39 -2.30 -4.79
N PRO A 49 -20.57 -1.85 -4.36
CA PRO A 49 -21.35 -0.83 -5.08
C PRO A 49 -20.58 0.47 -5.31
N GLU A 50 -19.80 0.90 -4.33
CA GLU A 50 -18.95 2.09 -4.40
C GLU A 50 -17.89 1.97 -5.50
N GLN A 51 -17.37 0.77 -5.75
CA GLN A 51 -16.41 0.54 -6.83
C GLN A 51 -17.03 0.79 -8.21
N ALA A 52 -18.29 0.40 -8.41
CA ALA A 52 -18.99 0.65 -9.67
C ALA A 52 -19.17 2.15 -9.93
N LEU A 53 -19.50 2.93 -8.88
CA LEU A 53 -19.61 4.39 -8.96
C LEU A 53 -18.26 5.01 -9.30
N VAL A 54 -17.20 4.62 -8.58
CA VAL A 54 -15.85 5.13 -8.79
C VAL A 54 -15.35 4.80 -10.21
N ASN A 55 -15.51 3.56 -10.68
CA ASN A 55 -15.13 3.15 -12.02
C ASN A 55 -15.77 4.02 -13.10
N LYS A 56 -17.10 4.24 -12.99
CA LYS A 56 -17.82 5.09 -13.94
C LYS A 56 -17.21 6.49 -14.01
N THR A 57 -16.99 7.10 -12.87
CA THR A 57 -16.41 8.45 -12.79
C THR A 57 -14.97 8.48 -13.32
N LEU A 58 -14.16 7.48 -13.00
CA LEU A 58 -12.79 7.38 -13.50
C LEU A 58 -12.72 7.25 -15.02
N VAL A 59 -13.67 6.52 -15.64
CA VAL A 59 -13.79 6.41 -17.10
C VAL A 59 -14.14 7.76 -17.74
N GLU A 60 -15.03 8.53 -17.12
CA GLU A 60 -15.36 9.89 -17.56
C GLU A 60 -14.17 10.84 -17.42
N MET A 61 -13.48 10.80 -16.29
CA MET A 61 -12.25 11.58 -16.02
C MET A 61 -11.13 11.22 -16.98
N SER A 62 -10.94 9.93 -17.30
CA SER A 62 -9.93 9.46 -18.26
C SER A 62 -10.09 10.15 -19.62
N LYS A 63 -11.33 10.21 -20.11
CA LYS A 63 -11.63 10.89 -21.40
C LYS A 63 -11.44 12.40 -21.33
N LYS A 64 -11.87 13.01 -20.22
CA LYS A 64 -11.81 14.47 -20.02
C LYS A 64 -10.38 14.99 -19.86
N LEU A 65 -9.54 14.24 -19.15
CA LEU A 65 -8.18 14.64 -18.78
C LEU A 65 -7.09 14.01 -19.66
N ASP A 66 -7.45 13.21 -20.66
CA ASP A 66 -6.52 12.42 -21.50
C ASP A 66 -5.56 11.56 -20.65
N LEU A 67 -6.10 10.93 -19.59
CA LEU A 67 -5.35 10.05 -18.69
C LEU A 67 -5.64 8.58 -18.98
N PRO A 68 -4.63 7.72 -19.12
CA PRO A 68 -4.84 6.30 -19.39
C PRO A 68 -5.47 5.57 -18.21
N LEU A 69 -6.29 4.56 -18.52
CA LEU A 69 -6.83 3.61 -17.54
C LEU A 69 -5.92 2.41 -17.39
N ILE A 70 -5.92 1.82 -16.18
CA ILE A 70 -5.37 0.48 -15.91
C ILE A 70 -6.39 -0.33 -15.13
N ALA A 71 -6.57 -1.62 -15.50
CA ALA A 71 -7.42 -2.53 -14.75
C ALA A 71 -6.57 -3.41 -13.82
N THR A 72 -6.93 -3.42 -12.54
CA THR A 72 -6.30 -4.28 -11.53
C THR A 72 -7.35 -5.06 -10.74
N ASN A 73 -6.90 -5.95 -9.87
CA ASN A 73 -7.81 -6.79 -9.10
C ASN A 73 -7.72 -6.59 -7.58
N ASP A 74 -6.83 -5.73 -7.09
CA ASP A 74 -6.63 -5.52 -5.63
C ASP A 74 -6.44 -6.86 -4.89
N SER A 75 -5.56 -7.72 -5.42
CA SER A 75 -5.42 -9.11 -4.95
C SER A 75 -4.84 -9.19 -3.55
N HIS A 76 -5.54 -9.86 -2.65
CA HIS A 76 -5.15 -10.07 -1.26
C HIS A 76 -4.86 -11.55 -0.93
N TYR A 77 -5.27 -12.47 -1.81
CA TYR A 77 -5.04 -13.92 -1.69
C TYR A 77 -5.00 -14.57 -3.08
N MET A 78 -4.52 -15.81 -3.14
CA MET A 78 -4.23 -16.46 -4.42
C MET A 78 -5.47 -17.04 -5.10
N LYS A 79 -6.32 -17.75 -4.39
CA LYS A 79 -7.51 -18.42 -4.92
C LYS A 79 -8.77 -17.86 -4.29
N GLN A 80 -9.87 -17.86 -5.02
CA GLN A 80 -11.16 -17.42 -4.49
C GLN A 80 -11.57 -18.13 -3.19
N SER A 81 -11.24 -19.43 -3.07
CA SER A 81 -11.46 -20.21 -1.84
C SER A 81 -10.66 -19.73 -0.63
N ASP A 82 -9.62 -18.94 -0.83
CA ASP A 82 -8.74 -18.49 0.26
C ASP A 82 -9.33 -17.31 1.04
N ALA A 83 -10.48 -16.79 0.60
CA ALA A 83 -11.19 -15.69 1.27
C ALA A 83 -11.46 -15.97 2.76
N GLU A 84 -11.79 -17.23 3.11
CA GLU A 84 -12.02 -17.66 4.48
C GLU A 84 -10.74 -17.57 5.33
N TRP A 85 -9.61 -18.02 4.79
CA TRP A 85 -8.31 -17.95 5.47
C TRP A 85 -7.81 -16.51 5.64
N HIS A 86 -8.06 -15.67 4.63
CA HIS A 86 -7.77 -14.25 4.71
C HIS A 86 -8.60 -13.56 5.81
N ASP A 87 -9.88 -13.92 5.95
CA ASP A 87 -10.74 -13.39 7.01
C ASP A 87 -10.24 -13.75 8.41
N ILE A 88 -9.71 -14.97 8.61
CA ILE A 88 -9.06 -15.38 9.86
C ILE A 88 -7.76 -14.57 10.08
N LEU A 89 -6.97 -14.35 9.04
CA LEU A 89 -5.74 -13.56 9.13
C LEU A 89 -6.02 -12.11 9.55
N LEU A 90 -7.11 -11.52 9.06
CA LEU A 90 -7.56 -10.19 9.50
C LEU A 90 -7.91 -10.17 11.00
N CYS A 91 -8.50 -11.25 11.53
CA CYS A 91 -8.75 -11.35 12.97
C CYS A 91 -7.44 -11.34 13.78
N VAL A 92 -6.41 -12.06 13.33
CA VAL A 92 -5.08 -12.03 13.96
C VAL A 92 -4.48 -10.64 13.93
N GLN A 93 -4.55 -9.96 12.77
CA GLN A 93 -4.00 -8.62 12.58
C GLN A 93 -4.69 -7.56 13.45
N THR A 94 -6.01 -7.67 13.62
CA THR A 94 -6.82 -6.67 14.33
C THR A 94 -7.05 -7.01 15.81
N GLY A 95 -6.58 -8.17 16.27
CA GLY A 95 -6.83 -8.66 17.63
C GLY A 95 -8.30 -9.00 17.90
N SER A 96 -9.06 -9.37 16.87
CA SER A 96 -10.48 -9.68 16.94
C SER A 96 -10.73 -11.19 16.92
N LEU A 97 -11.88 -11.64 17.40
CA LEU A 97 -12.33 -13.02 17.26
C LEU A 97 -13.18 -13.19 16.00
N VAL A 98 -13.17 -14.38 15.40
CA VAL A 98 -14.03 -14.71 14.25
C VAL A 98 -15.51 -14.51 14.58
N SER A 99 -15.91 -14.76 15.83
CA SER A 99 -17.26 -14.57 16.36
C SER A 99 -17.70 -13.11 16.54
N ASP A 100 -16.78 -12.15 16.46
CA ASP A 100 -17.10 -10.73 16.65
C ASP A 100 -17.88 -10.21 15.44
N GLU A 101 -19.11 -9.81 15.62
CA GLU A 101 -19.98 -9.35 14.52
C GLU A 101 -19.52 -8.02 13.91
N ARG A 102 -18.91 -7.14 14.68
CA ARG A 102 -18.48 -5.77 14.28
C ARG A 102 -17.00 -5.65 13.95
N ARG A 103 -16.32 -6.78 13.71
CA ARG A 103 -14.91 -6.76 13.30
C ARG A 103 -14.72 -6.29 11.86
N TYR A 104 -13.53 -5.83 11.54
CA TYR A 104 -13.14 -5.55 10.18
C TYR A 104 -13.10 -6.84 9.33
N ARG A 105 -13.74 -6.82 8.18
CA ARG A 105 -13.73 -7.92 7.19
C ARG A 105 -13.93 -7.38 5.78
N PHE A 106 -13.42 -8.09 4.80
CA PHE A 106 -13.70 -7.80 3.40
C PHE A 106 -15.10 -8.32 3.04
N GLN A 107 -15.77 -7.59 2.15
CA GLN A 107 -17.06 -8.03 1.60
C GLN A 107 -16.80 -8.86 0.34
N GLY A 108 -17.43 -10.03 0.25
CA GLY A 108 -17.26 -10.93 -0.89
C GLY A 108 -15.96 -11.73 -0.88
N ASN A 109 -15.65 -12.32 -2.04
CA ASN A 109 -14.48 -13.19 -2.25
C ASN A 109 -13.76 -12.88 -3.57
N ASP A 110 -13.83 -11.64 -4.03
CA ASP A 110 -13.35 -11.20 -5.34
C ASP A 110 -11.89 -10.72 -5.34
N TYR A 111 -11.22 -10.72 -4.18
CA TYR A 111 -9.86 -10.20 -3.99
C TYR A 111 -8.79 -11.27 -4.23
N TYR A 112 -9.08 -12.26 -5.08
CA TYR A 112 -8.11 -13.30 -5.44
C TYR A 112 -7.30 -12.91 -6.69
N PHE A 113 -6.20 -13.60 -6.93
CA PHE A 113 -5.38 -13.39 -8.12
C PHE A 113 -6.06 -14.02 -9.34
N ARG A 114 -6.84 -13.21 -10.06
CA ARG A 114 -7.58 -13.64 -11.26
C ARG A 114 -6.66 -13.95 -12.43
N SER A 115 -7.08 -14.90 -13.25
CA SER A 115 -6.40 -15.21 -14.51
C SER A 115 -6.58 -14.09 -15.55
N PRO A 116 -5.73 -14.03 -16.59
CA PRO A 116 -5.94 -13.09 -17.71
C PRO A 116 -7.32 -13.24 -18.35
N GLU A 117 -7.81 -14.48 -18.51
CA GLU A 117 -9.12 -14.77 -19.12
C GLU A 117 -10.27 -14.21 -18.28
N GLU A 118 -10.20 -14.34 -16.96
CA GLU A 118 -11.18 -13.76 -16.03
C GLU A 118 -11.16 -12.23 -16.09
N MET A 119 -9.96 -11.61 -16.14
CA MET A 119 -9.82 -10.16 -16.28
C MET A 119 -10.37 -9.68 -17.63
N TRP A 120 -10.12 -10.42 -18.72
CA TRP A 120 -10.70 -10.10 -20.03
C TRP A 120 -12.22 -10.28 -20.07
N ALA A 121 -12.79 -11.26 -19.37
CA ALA A 121 -14.23 -11.42 -19.25
C ALA A 121 -14.90 -10.23 -18.55
N ILE A 122 -14.20 -9.59 -17.60
CA ILE A 122 -14.72 -8.46 -16.83
C ILE A 122 -14.58 -7.14 -17.60
N PHE A 123 -13.40 -6.83 -18.12
CA PHE A 123 -13.08 -5.51 -18.68
C PHE A 123 -12.92 -5.49 -20.20
N GLY A 124 -12.78 -6.65 -20.85
CA GLY A 124 -12.36 -6.73 -22.24
C GLY A 124 -13.37 -6.14 -23.24
N ASN A 125 -14.65 -6.17 -22.95
CA ASN A 125 -15.68 -5.60 -23.82
C ASN A 125 -15.73 -4.06 -23.75
N ASP A 126 -15.66 -3.51 -22.54
CA ASP A 126 -15.91 -2.08 -22.30
C ASP A 126 -14.63 -1.26 -22.18
N LEU A 127 -13.58 -1.84 -21.64
CA LEU A 127 -12.32 -1.15 -21.30
C LEU A 127 -11.06 -1.97 -21.71
N PRO A 128 -10.96 -2.49 -22.95
CA PRO A 128 -9.84 -3.35 -23.37
C PRO A 128 -8.47 -2.68 -23.20
N GLU A 129 -8.37 -1.36 -23.45
CA GLU A 129 -7.13 -0.62 -23.29
C GLU A 129 -6.62 -0.61 -21.85
N SER A 130 -7.50 -0.71 -20.84
CA SER A 130 -7.09 -0.78 -19.45
C SER A 130 -6.31 -2.07 -19.13
N LEU A 131 -6.64 -3.17 -19.81
CA LEU A 131 -5.92 -4.44 -19.71
C LEU A 131 -4.62 -4.42 -20.54
N ILE A 132 -4.66 -3.87 -21.75
CA ILE A 132 -3.46 -3.72 -22.58
C ILE A 132 -2.41 -2.86 -21.88
N ASN A 133 -2.83 -1.84 -21.16
CA ASN A 133 -1.94 -0.97 -20.39
C ASN A 133 -1.20 -1.72 -19.26
N THR A 134 -1.76 -2.79 -18.69
CA THR A 134 -1.03 -3.62 -17.70
C THR A 134 0.22 -4.23 -18.32
N GLN A 135 0.12 -4.77 -19.54
CA GLN A 135 1.26 -5.31 -20.27
C GLN A 135 2.25 -4.21 -20.64
N ARG A 136 1.78 -3.07 -21.16
CA ARG A 136 2.64 -1.91 -21.47
C ARG A 136 3.44 -1.41 -20.27
N ILE A 137 2.84 -1.43 -19.08
CA ILE A 137 3.55 -1.07 -17.83
C ILE A 137 4.58 -2.14 -17.50
N ALA A 138 4.23 -3.44 -17.56
CA ALA A 138 5.15 -4.54 -17.30
C ALA A 138 6.39 -4.48 -18.21
N ASP A 139 6.19 -4.22 -19.49
CA ASP A 139 7.27 -4.09 -20.48
C ASP A 139 8.23 -2.91 -20.21
N ARG A 140 7.72 -1.88 -19.53
CA ARG A 140 8.50 -0.69 -19.11
C ARG A 140 9.23 -0.89 -17.78
N CYS A 141 8.88 -1.92 -17.02
CA CYS A 141 9.47 -2.20 -15.71
C CYS A 141 10.64 -3.19 -15.85
N SER A 142 11.84 -2.78 -15.45
CA SER A 142 13.06 -3.58 -15.54
C SER A 142 13.88 -3.47 -14.27
N VAL A 143 13.33 -3.97 -13.15
CA VAL A 143 14.00 -3.92 -11.84
C VAL A 143 14.80 -5.18 -11.61
N LYS A 144 16.09 -5.02 -11.34
CA LYS A 144 16.97 -6.12 -10.90
C LYS A 144 17.26 -5.97 -9.42
N LEU A 145 16.78 -6.91 -8.62
CA LEU A 145 17.08 -6.95 -7.19
C LEU A 145 18.51 -7.44 -6.98
N LYS A 146 19.31 -6.63 -6.27
CA LYS A 146 20.68 -7.01 -5.87
C LYS A 146 20.62 -7.78 -4.57
N MET A 147 20.53 -9.11 -4.69
CA MET A 147 20.46 -9.99 -3.52
C MET A 147 21.79 -10.07 -2.78
N GLY A 148 21.74 -10.38 -1.46
CA GLY A 148 22.93 -10.54 -0.61
C GLY A 148 23.62 -9.25 -0.19
N HIS A 149 23.02 -8.09 -0.43
CA HIS A 149 23.48 -6.81 0.06
C HIS A 149 22.51 -6.24 1.08
N TYR A 150 23.03 -5.85 2.25
CA TYR A 150 22.26 -5.17 3.28
C TYR A 150 22.55 -3.67 3.17
N TYR A 151 21.51 -2.89 2.94
CA TYR A 151 21.56 -1.42 2.90
C TYR A 151 21.05 -0.88 4.24
N LEU A 152 21.96 -0.66 5.18
CA LEU A 152 21.64 -0.04 6.45
C LEU A 152 21.83 1.48 6.32
N PRO A 153 20.94 2.29 6.91
CA PRO A 153 21.14 3.74 6.95
C PRO A 153 22.42 4.07 7.72
N GLU A 154 23.22 5.00 7.20
CA GLU A 154 24.36 5.56 7.92
C GLU A 154 23.83 6.49 9.02
N PHE A 155 24.16 6.17 10.26
CA PHE A 155 23.82 7.02 11.39
C PHE A 155 24.93 8.07 11.59
N PRO A 156 24.59 9.39 11.62
CA PRO A 156 25.58 10.42 11.84
C PRO A 156 26.15 10.33 13.26
N LEU A 157 27.45 10.18 13.35
CA LEU A 157 28.17 10.05 14.63
C LEU A 157 28.89 11.36 14.98
N PRO A 158 28.97 11.72 16.27
CA PRO A 158 29.92 12.71 16.75
C PRO A 158 31.37 12.32 16.43
N GLU A 159 32.22 13.33 16.28
CA GLU A 159 33.64 13.10 16.03
C GLU A 159 34.27 12.23 17.13
N GLY A 160 35.02 11.19 16.73
CA GLY A 160 35.68 10.27 17.64
C GLY A 160 34.80 9.14 18.20
N GLU A 161 33.52 9.08 17.90
CA GLU A 161 32.67 7.97 18.30
C GLU A 161 32.54 6.90 17.21
N THR A 162 32.34 5.65 17.62
CA THR A 162 31.88 4.54 16.77
C THR A 162 30.38 4.28 17.00
N LEU A 163 29.72 3.53 16.12
CA LEU A 163 28.32 3.13 16.32
C LEU A 163 28.11 2.43 17.68
N THR A 164 29.05 1.56 18.07
CA THR A 164 28.99 0.82 19.34
C THR A 164 29.14 1.74 20.55
N THR A 165 30.13 2.63 20.54
CA THR A 165 30.35 3.55 21.68
C THR A 165 29.22 4.54 21.81
N HIS A 166 28.72 5.04 20.70
CA HIS A 166 27.57 5.94 20.66
C HIS A 166 26.29 5.26 21.22
N LEU A 167 25.97 4.04 20.74
CA LEU A 167 24.84 3.28 21.22
C LEU A 167 24.92 3.00 22.72
N ARG A 168 26.07 2.55 23.22
CA ARG A 168 26.31 2.31 24.67
C ARG A 168 26.07 3.56 25.49
N ARG A 169 26.62 4.70 25.07
CA ARG A 169 26.42 5.98 25.75
C ARG A 169 24.94 6.38 25.78
N MET A 170 24.29 6.39 24.62
CA MET A 170 22.88 6.76 24.53
C MET A 170 21.97 5.83 25.36
N ALA A 171 22.26 4.53 25.36
CA ALA A 171 21.48 3.55 26.12
C ALA A 171 21.68 3.75 27.64
N ALA A 172 22.89 4.01 28.10
CA ALA A 172 23.17 4.30 29.50
C ALA A 172 22.50 5.61 29.97
N GLU A 173 22.58 6.67 29.17
CA GLU A 173 21.89 7.94 29.45
C GLU A 173 20.36 7.74 29.44
N GLY A 174 19.83 6.97 28.47
CA GLY A 174 18.41 6.63 28.38
C GLY A 174 17.92 5.84 29.61
N LEU A 175 18.70 4.92 30.13
CA LEU A 175 18.39 4.15 31.34
C LEU A 175 18.29 5.08 32.56
N ARG A 176 19.28 5.95 32.77
CA ARG A 176 19.27 6.94 33.88
C ARG A 176 18.06 7.83 33.82
N ARG A 177 17.74 8.35 32.63
CA ARG A 177 16.56 9.21 32.41
C ARG A 177 15.26 8.48 32.69
N ARG A 178 15.11 7.21 32.27
CA ARG A 178 13.90 6.40 32.51
C ARG A 178 13.70 6.09 33.99
N LEU A 179 14.75 5.72 34.69
CA LEU A 179 14.70 5.37 36.10
C LEU A 179 14.79 6.62 37.01
N LYS A 180 15.01 7.81 36.43
CA LYS A 180 15.16 9.10 37.15
C LYS A 180 16.25 9.00 38.24
N THR A 181 17.35 8.34 37.96
CA THR A 181 18.46 8.15 38.89
C THR A 181 19.81 8.13 38.14
N GLU A 182 20.84 8.73 38.75
CA GLU A 182 22.20 8.63 38.20
C GLU A 182 22.83 7.26 38.49
N ASN A 183 22.32 6.54 39.48
CA ASN A 183 22.82 5.23 39.90
C ASN A 183 21.74 4.16 39.69
N PRO A 184 21.57 3.65 38.46
CA PRO A 184 20.65 2.55 38.21
C PRO A 184 20.98 1.30 39.03
N PRO A 185 19.97 0.51 39.47
CA PRO A 185 20.20 -0.77 40.16
C PRO A 185 21.05 -1.72 39.32
N GLN A 186 21.88 -2.54 40.01
CA GLN A 186 22.85 -3.41 39.35
C GLN A 186 22.24 -4.39 38.32
N ASN A 187 21.08 -4.92 38.61
CA ASN A 187 20.37 -5.83 37.69
C ASN A 187 19.97 -5.16 36.35
N TYR A 188 19.72 -3.84 36.36
CA TYR A 188 19.45 -3.09 35.12
C TYR A 188 20.73 -2.83 34.33
N LEU A 189 21.83 -2.56 35.02
CA LEU A 189 23.15 -2.38 34.39
C LEU A 189 23.65 -3.67 33.73
N GLU A 190 23.49 -4.80 34.41
CA GLU A 190 23.83 -6.14 33.90
C GLU A 190 22.99 -6.47 32.67
N ARG A 191 21.69 -6.17 32.72
CA ARG A 191 20.81 -6.38 31.57
C ARG A 191 21.17 -5.50 30.38
N LEU A 192 21.49 -4.22 30.63
CA LEU A 192 21.91 -3.30 29.59
C LEU A 192 23.20 -3.75 28.88
N GLU A 193 24.15 -4.30 29.62
CA GLU A 193 25.41 -4.79 29.05
C GLU A 193 25.18 -6.11 28.26
N TYR A 194 24.21 -6.94 28.70
CA TYR A 194 23.87 -8.18 28.00
C TYR A 194 23.20 -7.91 26.63
N GLU A 195 22.29 -6.94 26.54
CA GLU A 195 21.61 -6.57 25.28
C GLU A 195 22.53 -5.87 24.29
#